data_c009de1afccc3a3cf9c51fa567f49aaa
#
_entry.id   c009de1afccc3a3cf9c51fa567f49aaa
#
_cell.length_a   1.000
_cell.length_b   1.000
_cell.length_c   1.000
_cell.angle_alpha   90.00
_cell.angle_beta   90.00
_cell.angle_gamma   90.00
#
_symmetry.space_group_name_H-M   'P 1'
#
loop_
_entity.id
_entity.type
_entity.pdbx_description
1 polymer ?
#
loop_
_entity_poly.entity_id
_entity_poly.type
_entity_poly.pdbx_seq_one_letter_code
_entity_poly.pdbx_strand_id
1 'polypeptide(L)'
;MKEVELAGHKVRLYDSIDELPIVRFHKYNRFLLVDAGIGSDISDYDAHVERAIAYIRKGDTDNFAKEFENLRQNLFLIMSECSPKYLSFACLVESIDGKPQEDLSQEGLQKVLDLLGGASKKDVTEVLNSVKKKIDDELALYFPTLFDDVKTREYYDEVKRLTATLLAQIIDDTDRKSVIDDIREHLLLFSKPKRFSGKDGLEVVHDKEFATMCLLITKETGTEAKRMNVLEYYNAYDYIRQKARKAQNKAV
;
A
#
# COMPACT_ATOMS: atom_id res chain seq x y z
N MET A 1 -1.27 -17.65 -11.70
CA MET A 1 -2.51 -16.83 -11.86
C MET A 1 -3.69 -17.48 -11.17
N LYS A 2 -4.58 -16.70 -10.54
CA LYS A 2 -5.77 -17.14 -9.83
C LYS A 2 -7.03 -16.84 -10.65
N GLU A 3 -7.93 -17.81 -10.77
CA GLU A 3 -9.25 -17.59 -11.37
C GLU A 3 -10.31 -17.51 -10.27
N VAL A 4 -11.22 -16.55 -10.38
CA VAL A 4 -12.34 -16.33 -9.47
C VAL A 4 -13.57 -15.95 -10.28
N GLU A 5 -14.76 -16.21 -9.73
CA GLU A 5 -16.01 -15.71 -10.29
C GLU A 5 -16.50 -14.52 -9.47
N LEU A 6 -16.68 -13.37 -10.11
CA LEU A 6 -17.18 -12.14 -9.52
C LEU A 6 -18.29 -11.56 -10.39
N ALA A 7 -19.45 -11.30 -9.79
CA ALA A 7 -20.63 -10.76 -10.49
C ALA A 7 -21.04 -11.57 -11.74
N GLY A 8 -20.80 -12.89 -11.76
CA GLY A 8 -21.09 -13.75 -12.92
C GLY A 8 -20.04 -13.70 -14.02
N HIS A 9 -18.94 -12.99 -13.82
CA HIS A 9 -17.79 -12.92 -14.74
C HIS A 9 -16.65 -13.81 -14.26
N LYS A 10 -15.95 -14.47 -15.18
CA LYS A 10 -14.70 -15.19 -14.92
C LYS A 10 -13.55 -14.17 -14.92
N VAL A 11 -12.98 -13.94 -13.76
CA VAL A 11 -11.87 -12.97 -13.58
C VAL A 11 -10.59 -13.74 -13.34
N ARG A 12 -9.58 -13.47 -14.15
CA ARG A 12 -8.23 -13.99 -13.97
C ARG A 12 -7.32 -12.91 -13.42
N LEU A 13 -6.57 -13.26 -12.38
CA LEU A 13 -5.75 -12.33 -11.60
C LEU A 13 -4.30 -12.78 -11.57
N TYR A 14 -3.38 -11.82 -11.68
CA TYR A 14 -1.99 -12.03 -11.30
C TYR A 14 -1.92 -12.22 -9.78
N ASP A 15 -1.44 -13.36 -9.33
CA ASP A 15 -1.34 -13.71 -7.91
C ASP A 15 0.05 -14.18 -7.48
N SER A 16 1.05 -14.10 -8.38
CA SER A 16 2.43 -14.48 -8.11
C SER A 16 3.41 -13.49 -8.74
N ILE A 17 4.54 -13.27 -8.09
CA ILE A 17 5.57 -12.30 -8.51
C ILE A 17 6.32 -12.68 -9.79
N ASP A 18 6.32 -13.95 -10.16
CA ASP A 18 6.92 -14.45 -11.40
C ASP A 18 6.04 -14.22 -12.65
N GLU A 19 4.75 -13.98 -12.46
CA GLU A 19 3.80 -13.71 -13.53
C GLU A 19 3.39 -12.23 -13.61
N LEU A 20 3.40 -11.52 -12.47
CA LEU A 20 2.91 -10.14 -12.36
C LEU A 20 3.88 -9.16 -13.04
N PRO A 21 3.46 -8.44 -14.10
CA PRO A 21 4.30 -7.42 -14.74
C PRO A 21 4.66 -6.29 -13.76
N ILE A 22 5.92 -5.85 -13.77
CA ILE A 22 6.41 -4.82 -12.83
C ILE A 22 5.65 -3.49 -12.95
N VAL A 23 5.19 -3.12 -14.14
CA VAL A 23 4.41 -1.88 -14.34
C VAL A 23 3.05 -1.96 -13.66
N ARG A 24 2.41 -3.14 -13.68
CA ARG A 24 1.15 -3.38 -12.95
C ARG A 24 1.37 -3.36 -11.45
N PHE A 25 2.42 -4.03 -10.98
CA PHE A 25 2.79 -4.06 -9.57
C PHE A 25 3.14 -2.67 -9.03
N HIS A 26 3.89 -1.85 -9.80
CA HIS A 26 4.16 -0.46 -9.44
C HIS A 26 2.86 0.34 -9.27
N LYS A 27 1.93 0.22 -10.21
CA LYS A 27 0.66 0.93 -10.17
C LYS A 27 -0.25 0.43 -9.03
N TYR A 28 -0.29 -0.88 -8.82
CA TYR A 28 -0.94 -1.51 -7.69
C TYR A 28 -0.44 -0.93 -6.35
N ASN A 29 0.88 -0.89 -6.15
CA ASN A 29 1.48 -0.32 -4.94
C ASN A 29 1.21 1.18 -4.79
N ARG A 30 1.18 1.94 -5.89
CA ARG A 30 0.81 3.35 -5.85
C ARG A 30 -0.60 3.56 -5.30
N PHE A 31 -1.57 2.77 -5.74
CA PHE A 31 -2.94 2.85 -5.20
C PHE A 31 -3.02 2.38 -3.75
N LEU A 32 -2.29 1.34 -3.37
CA LEU A 32 -2.20 0.92 -1.96
C LEU A 32 -1.58 2.01 -1.08
N LEU A 33 -0.60 2.75 -1.61
CA LEU A 33 0.03 3.86 -0.91
C LEU A 33 -0.97 4.99 -0.64
N VAL A 34 -1.81 5.31 -1.62
CA VAL A 34 -2.90 6.30 -1.48
C VAL A 34 -3.96 5.80 -0.51
N ASP A 35 -4.38 4.54 -0.64
CA ASP A 35 -5.36 3.92 0.27
C ASP A 35 -4.88 3.94 1.72
N ALA A 36 -3.63 3.54 1.97
CA ALA A 36 -3.05 3.53 3.31
C ALA A 36 -2.85 4.93 3.92
N GLY A 37 -2.70 5.97 3.11
CA GLY A 37 -2.40 7.31 3.60
C GLY A 37 -3.57 8.29 3.57
N ILE A 38 -4.56 8.06 2.70
CA ILE A 38 -5.75 8.90 2.55
C ILE A 38 -7.01 8.10 2.88
N GLY A 39 -7.09 6.85 2.40
CA GLY A 39 -8.29 6.03 2.49
C GLY A 39 -9.45 6.56 1.63
N SER A 40 -10.60 5.89 1.68
CA SER A 40 -11.77 6.25 0.87
C SER A 40 -13.11 5.92 1.55
N ASP A 41 -13.14 5.81 2.88
CA ASP A 41 -14.36 5.56 3.64
C ASP A 41 -14.49 6.49 4.87
N ILE A 42 -15.63 6.40 5.56
CA ILE A 42 -15.94 7.23 6.72
C ILE A 42 -15.03 6.91 7.91
N SER A 43 -14.60 5.67 8.08
CA SER A 43 -13.69 5.32 9.17
C SER A 43 -12.30 5.94 8.98
N ASP A 44 -11.84 6.04 7.73
CA ASP A 44 -10.62 6.78 7.39
C ASP A 44 -10.76 8.27 7.69
N TYR A 45 -11.94 8.85 7.33
CA TYR A 45 -12.26 10.25 7.61
C TYR A 45 -12.19 10.55 9.12
N ASP A 46 -12.83 9.72 9.94
CA ASP A 46 -12.81 9.89 11.40
C ASP A 46 -11.40 9.78 11.97
N ALA A 47 -10.60 8.83 11.47
CA ALA A 47 -9.20 8.69 11.87
C ALA A 47 -8.35 9.92 11.49
N HIS A 48 -8.58 10.54 10.33
CA HIS A 48 -7.94 11.80 9.95
C HIS A 48 -8.31 12.94 10.89
N VAL A 49 -9.58 13.05 11.27
CA VAL A 49 -10.04 14.08 12.23
C VAL A 49 -9.36 13.88 13.58
N GLU A 50 -9.32 12.66 14.11
CA GLU A 50 -8.68 12.36 15.38
C GLU A 50 -7.18 12.71 15.36
N ARG A 51 -6.45 12.33 14.29
CA ARG A 51 -5.02 12.67 14.13
C ARG A 51 -4.81 14.19 14.03
N ALA A 52 -5.64 14.88 13.27
CA ALA A 52 -5.56 16.34 13.14
C ALA A 52 -5.73 17.04 14.50
N ILE A 53 -6.72 16.60 15.30
CA ILE A 53 -6.93 17.11 16.66
C ILE A 53 -5.72 16.81 17.56
N ALA A 54 -5.14 15.61 17.48
CA ALA A 54 -3.97 15.24 18.27
C ALA A 54 -2.74 16.09 17.91
N TYR A 55 -2.50 16.38 16.61
CA TYR A 55 -1.42 17.27 16.18
C TYR A 55 -1.61 18.71 16.67
N ILE A 56 -2.85 19.26 16.63
CA ILE A 56 -3.13 20.59 17.19
C ILE A 56 -2.82 20.63 18.70
N ARG A 57 -3.27 19.64 19.45
CA ARG A 57 -3.01 19.56 20.90
C ARG A 57 -1.53 19.53 21.25
N LYS A 58 -0.69 18.94 20.36
CA LYS A 58 0.77 18.90 20.51
C LYS A 58 1.49 20.13 19.95
N GLY A 59 0.77 21.08 19.34
CA GLY A 59 1.36 22.25 18.69
C GLY A 59 2.12 21.92 17.40
N ASP A 60 1.93 20.72 16.82
CA ASP A 60 2.58 20.27 15.59
C ASP A 60 1.78 20.74 14.36
N THR A 61 1.97 22.01 14.03
CA THR A 61 1.25 22.68 12.93
C THR A 61 1.57 22.10 11.54
N ASP A 62 2.80 21.61 11.34
CA ASP A 62 3.24 21.06 10.06
C ASP A 62 2.54 19.73 9.75
N ASN A 63 2.48 18.82 10.73
CA ASN A 63 1.78 17.56 10.56
C ASN A 63 0.25 17.76 10.57
N PHE A 64 -0.27 18.72 11.35
CA PHE A 64 -1.68 19.12 11.23
C PHE A 64 -2.04 19.56 9.81
N ALA A 65 -1.24 20.43 9.19
CA ALA A 65 -1.54 20.92 7.84
C ALA A 65 -1.58 19.79 6.81
N LYS A 66 -0.66 18.82 6.89
CA LYS A 66 -0.65 17.64 6.02
C LYS A 66 -1.88 16.75 6.25
N GLU A 67 -2.19 16.51 7.53
CA GLU A 67 -3.34 15.67 7.90
C GLU A 67 -4.66 16.29 7.46
N PHE A 68 -4.79 17.60 7.59
CA PHE A 68 -5.97 18.33 7.11
C PHE A 68 -6.09 18.29 5.57
N GLU A 69 -4.98 18.32 4.85
CA GLU A 69 -4.98 18.14 3.40
C GLU A 69 -5.41 16.71 3.03
N ASN A 70 -4.91 15.69 3.72
CA ASN A 70 -5.31 14.29 3.52
C ASN A 70 -6.79 14.08 3.83
N LEU A 71 -7.31 14.69 4.90
CA LEU A 71 -8.73 14.70 5.24
C LEU A 71 -9.60 15.24 4.08
N ARG A 72 -9.18 16.34 3.47
CA ARG A 72 -9.90 16.89 2.31
C ARG A 72 -9.88 15.98 1.09
N GLN A 73 -8.75 15.31 0.85
CA GLN A 73 -8.62 14.34 -0.23
C GLN A 73 -9.46 13.09 0.03
N ASN A 74 -9.49 12.59 1.28
CA ASN A 74 -10.36 11.49 1.67
C ASN A 74 -11.84 11.83 1.40
N LEU A 75 -12.29 13.01 1.83
CA LEU A 75 -13.67 13.47 1.57
C LEU A 75 -13.98 13.53 0.06
N PHE A 76 -13.03 14.00 -0.75
CA PHE A 76 -13.19 14.03 -2.20
C PHE A 76 -13.32 12.60 -2.77
N LEU A 77 -12.52 11.64 -2.32
CA LEU A 77 -12.58 10.24 -2.75
C LEU A 77 -13.93 9.59 -2.36
N ILE A 78 -14.42 9.86 -1.15
CA ILE A 78 -15.74 9.40 -0.71
C ILE A 78 -16.85 9.96 -1.61
N MET A 79 -16.84 11.28 -1.85
CA MET A 79 -17.87 11.96 -2.65
C MET A 79 -17.83 11.56 -4.14
N SER A 80 -16.67 11.24 -4.68
CA SER A 80 -16.50 10.79 -6.06
C SER A 80 -16.67 9.28 -6.24
N GLU A 81 -16.96 8.54 -5.16
CA GLU A 81 -17.05 7.07 -5.13
C GLU A 81 -15.80 6.38 -5.69
N CYS A 82 -14.67 7.09 -5.67
CA CYS A 82 -13.39 6.58 -6.16
C CYS A 82 -12.61 5.92 -5.02
N SER A 83 -12.43 4.61 -5.07
CA SER A 83 -11.66 3.88 -4.06
C SER A 83 -10.30 3.43 -4.60
N PRO A 84 -9.18 3.99 -4.08
CA PRO A 84 -7.83 3.52 -4.43
C PRO A 84 -7.65 2.03 -4.19
N LYS A 85 -8.26 1.48 -3.14
CA LYS A 85 -8.26 0.05 -2.84
C LYS A 85 -8.82 -0.79 -4.00
N TYR A 86 -9.95 -0.39 -4.59
CA TYR A 86 -10.53 -1.12 -5.72
C TYR A 86 -9.75 -0.87 -7.02
N LEU A 87 -9.17 0.31 -7.21
CA LEU A 87 -8.26 0.55 -8.32
C LEU A 87 -6.99 -0.31 -8.21
N SER A 88 -6.48 -0.57 -6.98
CA SER A 88 -5.38 -1.51 -6.79
C SER A 88 -5.78 -2.93 -7.19
N PHE A 89 -6.99 -3.39 -6.83
CA PHE A 89 -7.52 -4.67 -7.30
C PHE A 89 -7.56 -4.73 -8.84
N ALA A 90 -8.08 -3.70 -9.51
CA ALA A 90 -8.16 -3.64 -10.97
C ALA A 90 -6.77 -3.75 -11.65
N CYS A 91 -5.70 -3.26 -11.02
CA CYS A 91 -4.33 -3.45 -11.51
C CYS A 91 -3.90 -4.93 -11.57
N LEU A 92 -4.46 -5.79 -10.72
CA LEU A 92 -4.13 -7.22 -10.67
C LEU A 92 -4.97 -8.05 -11.65
N VAL A 93 -6.03 -7.49 -12.24
CA VAL A 93 -6.88 -8.20 -13.21
C VAL A 93 -6.12 -8.37 -14.53
N GLU A 94 -5.87 -9.63 -14.91
CA GLU A 94 -5.27 -9.98 -16.21
C GLU A 94 -6.32 -9.99 -17.29
N SER A 95 -7.46 -10.70 -17.06
CA SER A 95 -8.55 -10.77 -18.02
C SER A 95 -9.91 -10.94 -17.33
N ILE A 96 -10.97 -10.54 -18.05
CA ILE A 96 -12.37 -10.77 -17.69
C ILE A 96 -13.03 -11.51 -18.86
N ASP A 97 -13.63 -12.67 -18.59
CA ASP A 97 -14.25 -13.54 -19.60
C ASP A 97 -13.31 -13.84 -20.78
N GLY A 98 -12.02 -14.02 -20.48
CA GLY A 98 -10.96 -14.29 -21.47
C GLY A 98 -10.50 -13.06 -22.27
N LYS A 99 -11.02 -11.86 -21.99
CA LYS A 99 -10.59 -10.61 -22.65
C LYS A 99 -9.51 -9.95 -21.81
N PRO A 100 -8.27 -9.80 -22.32
CA PRO A 100 -7.17 -9.15 -21.58
C PRO A 100 -7.50 -7.70 -21.22
N GLN A 101 -7.04 -7.28 -20.03
CA GLN A 101 -7.17 -5.91 -19.52
C GLN A 101 -5.80 -5.24 -19.57
N GLU A 102 -5.48 -4.58 -20.69
CA GLU A 102 -4.16 -3.98 -20.91
C GLU A 102 -4.08 -2.50 -20.52
N ASP A 103 -5.23 -1.81 -20.54
CA ASP A 103 -5.28 -0.37 -20.22
C ASP A 103 -5.18 -0.13 -18.71
N LEU A 104 -4.00 0.33 -18.31
CA LEU A 104 -3.70 0.70 -16.92
C LEU A 104 -3.93 2.19 -16.63
N SER A 105 -4.53 2.95 -17.54
CA SER A 105 -4.98 4.31 -17.23
C SER A 105 -6.05 4.27 -16.13
N GLN A 106 -6.28 5.39 -15.45
CA GLN A 106 -7.33 5.45 -14.44
C GLN A 106 -8.71 5.13 -15.04
N GLU A 107 -8.96 5.59 -16.26
CA GLU A 107 -10.19 5.28 -17.00
C GLU A 107 -10.30 3.79 -17.36
N GLY A 108 -9.20 3.15 -17.78
CA GLY A 108 -9.15 1.72 -18.07
C GLY A 108 -9.41 0.87 -16.82
N LEU A 109 -8.79 1.23 -15.71
CA LEU A 109 -9.02 0.54 -14.42
C LEU A 109 -10.45 0.75 -13.91
N GLN A 110 -11.02 1.95 -14.09
CA GLN A 110 -12.41 2.20 -13.73
C GLN A 110 -13.38 1.35 -14.55
N LYS A 111 -13.13 1.19 -15.87
CA LYS A 111 -13.94 0.28 -16.71
C LYS A 111 -13.91 -1.17 -16.21
N VAL A 112 -12.77 -1.64 -15.69
CA VAL A 112 -12.68 -2.96 -15.06
C VAL A 112 -13.61 -3.04 -13.85
N LEU A 113 -13.63 -2.01 -13.01
CA LEU A 113 -14.51 -1.96 -11.84
C LEU A 113 -15.99 -1.86 -12.24
N ASP A 114 -16.30 -1.07 -13.27
CA ASP A 114 -17.67 -0.91 -13.78
C ASP A 114 -18.22 -2.23 -14.33
N LEU A 115 -17.41 -3.02 -15.04
CA LEU A 115 -17.78 -4.37 -15.50
C LEU A 115 -18.08 -5.30 -14.33
N LEU A 116 -17.40 -5.13 -13.21
CA LEU A 116 -17.56 -5.92 -11.99
C LEU A 116 -18.51 -5.28 -10.97
N GLY A 117 -19.25 -4.22 -11.36
CA GLY A 117 -20.11 -3.43 -10.48
C GLY A 117 -21.21 -4.20 -9.75
N GLY A 118 -21.53 -5.43 -10.20
CA GLY A 118 -22.41 -6.37 -9.50
C GLY A 118 -21.74 -7.17 -8.38
N ALA A 119 -20.40 -7.14 -8.27
CA ALA A 119 -19.69 -7.83 -7.21
C ALA A 119 -19.84 -7.10 -5.87
N SER A 120 -20.02 -7.85 -4.78
CA SER A 120 -20.05 -7.22 -3.47
C SER A 120 -18.67 -6.65 -3.10
N LYS A 121 -18.65 -5.50 -2.40
CA LYS A 121 -17.42 -4.92 -1.86
C LYS A 121 -16.65 -5.91 -0.99
N LYS A 122 -17.36 -6.79 -0.30
CA LYS A 122 -16.78 -7.83 0.55
C LYS A 122 -16.02 -8.85 -0.30
N ASP A 123 -16.62 -9.38 -1.37
CA ASP A 123 -16.00 -10.40 -2.21
C ASP A 123 -14.73 -9.87 -2.89
N VAL A 124 -14.78 -8.66 -3.45
CA VAL A 124 -13.59 -8.01 -4.03
C VAL A 124 -12.49 -7.82 -2.99
N THR A 125 -12.85 -7.40 -1.77
CA THR A 125 -11.89 -7.20 -0.67
C THR A 125 -11.26 -8.52 -0.23
N GLU A 126 -12.03 -9.61 -0.11
CA GLU A 126 -11.52 -10.92 0.27
C GLU A 126 -10.55 -11.48 -0.78
N VAL A 127 -10.89 -11.33 -2.06
CA VAL A 127 -10.02 -11.73 -3.17
C VAL A 127 -8.73 -10.91 -3.17
N LEU A 128 -8.84 -9.58 -3.06
CA LEU A 128 -7.68 -8.68 -3.00
C LEU A 128 -6.74 -9.04 -1.84
N ASN A 129 -7.29 -9.23 -0.64
CA ASN A 129 -6.49 -9.56 0.55
C ASN A 129 -5.79 -10.92 0.39
N SER A 130 -6.46 -11.91 -0.22
CA SER A 130 -5.86 -13.23 -0.49
C SER A 130 -4.69 -13.13 -1.48
N VAL A 131 -4.86 -12.36 -2.56
CA VAL A 131 -3.82 -12.16 -3.58
C VAL A 131 -2.67 -11.33 -3.02
N LYS A 132 -3.00 -10.23 -2.31
CA LYS A 132 -2.01 -9.39 -1.64
C LYS A 132 -1.14 -10.20 -0.69
N LYS A 133 -1.76 -11.02 0.18
CA LYS A 133 -1.01 -11.86 1.12
C LYS A 133 -0.03 -12.77 0.40
N LYS A 134 -0.45 -13.44 -0.68
CA LYS A 134 0.44 -14.34 -1.44
C LYS A 134 1.62 -13.58 -2.05
N ILE A 135 1.37 -12.42 -2.67
CA ILE A 135 2.43 -11.57 -3.24
C ILE A 135 3.41 -11.12 -2.14
N ASP A 136 2.90 -10.64 -1.00
CA ASP A 136 3.72 -10.18 0.12
C ASP A 136 4.55 -11.33 0.71
N ASP A 137 3.97 -12.53 0.88
CA ASP A 137 4.66 -13.74 1.37
C ASP A 137 5.79 -14.15 0.39
N GLU A 138 5.54 -14.13 -0.92
CA GLU A 138 6.56 -14.43 -1.94
C GLU A 138 7.69 -13.38 -1.93
N LEU A 139 7.36 -12.08 -1.86
CA LEU A 139 8.35 -11.01 -1.77
C LEU A 139 9.22 -11.14 -0.51
N ALA A 140 8.63 -11.43 0.63
CA ALA A 140 9.36 -11.64 1.89
C ALA A 140 10.25 -12.89 1.83
N LEU A 141 9.82 -13.95 1.15
CA LEU A 141 10.58 -15.18 0.98
C LEU A 141 11.79 -14.99 0.05
N TYR A 142 11.60 -14.37 -1.11
CA TYR A 142 12.65 -14.19 -2.10
C TYR A 142 13.59 -13.03 -1.78
N PHE A 143 13.08 -11.97 -1.14
CA PHE A 143 13.80 -10.71 -0.89
C PHE A 143 13.70 -10.24 0.56
N PRO A 144 14.03 -11.08 1.56
CA PRO A 144 13.83 -10.75 2.98
C PRO A 144 14.52 -9.44 3.41
N THR A 145 15.68 -9.13 2.82
CA THR A 145 16.42 -7.89 3.16
C THR A 145 15.84 -6.62 2.57
N LEU A 146 14.92 -6.72 1.62
CA LEU A 146 14.24 -5.58 1.00
C LEU A 146 12.89 -5.29 1.64
N PHE A 147 12.22 -6.33 2.16
CA PHE A 147 10.86 -6.27 2.71
C PHE A 147 10.80 -6.50 4.23
N ASP A 148 11.95 -6.46 4.91
CA ASP A 148 11.98 -6.49 6.38
C ASP A 148 11.59 -5.11 6.94
N ASP A 149 10.32 -4.97 7.29
CA ASP A 149 9.77 -3.72 7.82
C ASP A 149 9.78 -3.70 9.36
N VAL A 150 10.87 -3.12 9.91
CA VAL A 150 11.03 -2.92 11.36
C VAL A 150 9.87 -2.10 11.95
N LYS A 151 9.38 -1.09 11.23
CA LYS A 151 8.29 -0.23 11.71
C LYS A 151 6.98 -0.98 11.84
N THR A 152 6.68 -1.85 10.89
CA THR A 152 5.48 -2.70 10.99
C THR A 152 5.57 -3.61 12.22
N ARG A 153 6.74 -4.16 12.55
CA ARG A 153 6.91 -4.95 13.79
C ARG A 153 6.71 -4.10 15.04
N GLU A 154 7.32 -2.92 15.10
CA GLU A 154 7.14 -1.97 16.22
C GLU A 154 5.67 -1.60 16.42
N TYR A 155 4.94 -1.33 15.33
CA TYR A 155 3.50 -1.06 15.39
C TYR A 155 2.72 -2.22 16.00
N TYR A 156 2.95 -3.45 15.53
CA TYR A 156 2.23 -4.62 16.07
C TYR A 156 2.62 -4.96 17.51
N ASP A 157 3.82 -4.64 17.95
CA ASP A 157 4.23 -4.81 19.34
C ASP A 157 3.49 -3.81 20.26
N GLU A 158 3.25 -2.57 19.81
CA GLU A 158 2.39 -1.63 20.53
C GLU A 158 0.91 -2.06 20.53
N VAL A 159 0.39 -2.65 19.44
CA VAL A 159 -0.97 -3.23 19.41
C VAL A 159 -1.10 -4.39 20.42
N LYS A 160 -0.09 -5.27 20.51
CA LYS A 160 -0.06 -6.35 21.52
C LYS A 160 -0.03 -5.77 22.94
N ARG A 161 0.77 -4.71 23.16
CA ARG A 161 0.85 -4.01 24.44
C ARG A 161 -0.50 -3.41 24.82
N LEU A 162 -1.23 -2.77 23.89
CA LEU A 162 -2.58 -2.27 24.11
C LEU A 162 -3.52 -3.40 24.52
N THR A 163 -3.53 -4.49 23.77
CA THR A 163 -4.39 -5.66 24.04
C THR A 163 -4.11 -6.26 25.42
N ALA A 164 -2.83 -6.44 25.76
CA ALA A 164 -2.43 -6.96 27.08
C ALA A 164 -2.86 -6.03 28.23
N THR A 165 -2.75 -4.70 28.04
CA THR A 165 -3.16 -3.70 29.03
C THR A 165 -4.67 -3.70 29.24
N LEU A 166 -5.47 -3.82 28.16
CA LEU A 166 -6.92 -3.93 28.22
C LEU A 166 -7.35 -5.21 28.94
N LEU A 167 -6.72 -6.34 28.63
CA LEU A 167 -7.00 -7.60 29.31
C LEU A 167 -6.65 -7.53 30.81
N ALA A 168 -5.49 -6.97 31.14
CA ALA A 168 -5.09 -6.80 32.55
C ALA A 168 -6.05 -5.88 33.33
N GLN A 169 -6.57 -4.81 32.71
CA GLN A 169 -7.59 -3.97 33.32
C GLN A 169 -8.86 -4.74 33.66
N ILE A 170 -9.29 -5.64 32.77
CA ILE A 170 -10.50 -6.46 32.97
C ILE A 170 -10.27 -7.52 34.06
N ILE A 171 -9.11 -8.19 34.06
CA ILE A 171 -8.79 -9.29 34.97
C ILE A 171 -8.55 -8.79 36.40
N ASP A 172 -7.78 -7.71 36.54
CA ASP A 172 -7.33 -7.19 37.83
C ASP A 172 -8.31 -6.17 38.45
N ASP A 173 -9.36 -5.78 37.70
CA ASP A 173 -10.32 -4.70 38.04
C ASP A 173 -9.60 -3.39 38.44
N THR A 174 -8.47 -3.08 37.76
CA THR A 174 -7.65 -1.89 38.03
C THR A 174 -7.82 -0.85 36.95
N ASP A 175 -7.99 0.43 37.30
CA ASP A 175 -8.06 1.52 36.33
C ASP A 175 -6.70 1.74 35.69
N ARG A 176 -6.60 1.42 34.40
CA ARG A 176 -5.42 1.63 33.54
C ARG A 176 -5.72 2.61 32.39
N LYS A 177 -6.78 3.40 32.52
CA LYS A 177 -7.26 4.29 31.47
C LYS A 177 -6.17 5.21 30.91
N SER A 178 -5.38 5.85 31.78
CA SER A 178 -4.30 6.73 31.35
C SER A 178 -3.27 6.01 30.47
N VAL A 179 -2.85 4.80 30.86
CA VAL A 179 -1.89 4.00 30.07
C VAL A 179 -2.49 3.57 28.73
N ILE A 180 -3.76 3.20 28.73
CA ILE A 180 -4.48 2.83 27.50
C ILE A 180 -4.59 4.02 26.55
N ASP A 181 -4.92 5.19 27.08
CA ASP A 181 -5.07 6.42 26.28
C ASP A 181 -3.69 6.85 25.70
N ASP A 182 -2.61 6.74 26.47
CA ASP A 182 -1.24 7.01 25.99
C ASP A 182 -0.83 6.06 24.85
N ILE A 183 -1.10 4.76 24.97
CA ILE A 183 -0.79 3.78 23.92
C ILE A 183 -1.64 4.06 22.67
N ARG A 184 -2.94 4.34 22.84
CA ARG A 184 -3.82 4.69 21.70
C ARG A 184 -3.36 5.93 20.98
N GLU A 185 -2.97 6.99 21.71
CA GLU A 185 -2.41 8.19 21.10
C GLU A 185 -1.09 7.91 20.38
N HIS A 186 -0.22 7.07 20.95
CA HIS A 186 1.00 6.65 20.30
C HIS A 186 0.72 5.90 18.99
N LEU A 187 -0.20 4.93 19.00
CA LEU A 187 -0.63 4.20 17.81
C LEU A 187 -1.27 5.11 16.75
N LEU A 188 -2.11 6.06 17.19
CA LEU A 188 -2.76 7.02 16.29
C LEU A 188 -1.74 7.89 15.54
N LEU A 189 -0.65 8.27 16.20
CA LEU A 189 0.40 9.13 15.65
C LEU A 189 1.66 8.35 15.21
N PHE A 190 1.61 7.03 15.18
CA PHE A 190 2.75 6.18 14.88
C PHE A 190 3.35 6.48 13.50
N SER A 191 2.50 6.66 12.51
CA SER A 191 2.88 7.10 11.17
C SER A 191 2.61 8.58 10.99
N LYS A 192 3.67 9.37 10.73
CA LYS A 192 3.50 10.78 10.39
C LYS A 192 2.79 10.93 9.05
N PRO A 193 1.89 11.91 8.91
CA PRO A 193 1.17 12.15 7.67
C PRO A 193 2.13 12.54 6.55
N LYS A 194 1.91 11.96 5.39
CA LYS A 194 2.66 12.27 4.17
C LYS A 194 1.82 13.20 3.31
N ARG A 195 2.48 14.02 2.49
CA ARG A 195 1.81 14.85 1.49
C ARG A 195 1.58 14.03 0.23
N PHE A 196 0.36 13.98 -0.27
CA PHE A 196 0.02 13.30 -1.51
C PHE A 196 -0.13 14.25 -2.70
N SER A 197 -0.47 15.50 -2.46
CA SER A 197 -0.68 16.50 -3.51
C SER A 197 0.59 17.28 -3.88
N GLY A 198 0.56 17.89 -5.07
CA GLY A 198 1.62 18.75 -5.57
C GLY A 198 2.82 18.02 -6.17
N LYS A 199 3.82 18.80 -6.61
CA LYS A 199 5.03 18.28 -7.31
C LYS A 199 5.90 17.36 -6.46
N ASP A 200 5.83 17.50 -5.14
CA ASP A 200 6.56 16.69 -4.16
C ASP A 200 5.62 15.70 -3.44
N GLY A 201 4.44 15.49 -4.00
CA GLY A 201 3.48 14.50 -3.52
C GLY A 201 4.03 13.09 -3.61
N LEU A 202 3.63 12.26 -2.65
CA LEU A 202 4.18 10.90 -2.50
C LEU A 202 4.01 10.06 -3.77
N GLU A 203 2.89 10.19 -4.48
CA GLU A 203 2.66 9.50 -5.75
C GLU A 203 3.66 9.92 -6.83
N VAL A 204 3.94 11.22 -6.93
CA VAL A 204 4.92 11.76 -7.90
C VAL A 204 6.33 11.29 -7.57
N VAL A 205 6.69 11.28 -6.29
CA VAL A 205 7.99 10.76 -5.81
C VAL A 205 8.10 9.27 -6.15
N HIS A 206 7.09 8.48 -5.83
CA HIS A 206 7.04 7.05 -6.10
C HIS A 206 7.20 6.75 -7.60
N ASP A 207 6.52 7.50 -8.49
CA ASP A 207 6.63 7.33 -9.93
C ASP A 207 8.04 7.72 -10.46
N LYS A 208 8.64 8.78 -9.92
CA LYS A 208 10.00 9.21 -10.28
C LYS A 208 11.07 8.20 -9.84
N GLU A 209 10.95 7.69 -8.63
CA GLU A 209 11.86 6.67 -8.10
C GLU A 209 11.79 5.38 -8.93
N PHE A 210 10.60 4.94 -9.28
CA PHE A 210 10.41 3.80 -10.17
C PHE A 210 11.02 4.04 -11.55
N ALA A 211 10.75 5.19 -12.17
CA ALA A 211 11.32 5.53 -13.48
C ALA A 211 12.85 5.57 -13.44
N THR A 212 13.43 6.15 -12.39
CA THR A 212 14.88 6.21 -12.18
C THR A 212 15.48 4.82 -12.02
N MET A 213 14.82 3.95 -11.23
CA MET A 213 15.27 2.59 -11.04
C MET A 213 15.15 1.75 -12.32
N CYS A 214 14.08 1.92 -13.10
CA CYS A 214 13.95 1.26 -14.40
C CYS A 214 15.11 1.65 -15.35
N LEU A 215 15.50 2.92 -15.39
CA LEU A 215 16.64 3.37 -16.19
C LEU A 215 17.95 2.73 -15.74
N LEU A 216 18.17 2.65 -14.43
CA LEU A 216 19.36 2.03 -13.86
C LEU A 216 19.43 0.53 -14.16
N ILE A 217 18.34 -0.20 -13.95
CA ILE A 217 18.26 -1.63 -14.24
C ILE A 217 18.48 -1.88 -15.73
N THR A 218 17.81 -1.13 -16.60
CA THR A 218 17.99 -1.27 -18.07
C THR A 218 19.44 -1.03 -18.48
N LYS A 219 20.10 -0.04 -17.89
CA LYS A 219 21.53 0.25 -18.16
C LYS A 219 22.46 -0.89 -17.72
N GLU A 220 22.21 -1.49 -16.56
CA GLU A 220 23.07 -2.52 -15.97
C GLU A 220 22.83 -3.92 -16.55
N THR A 221 21.59 -4.21 -16.98
CA THR A 221 21.20 -5.55 -17.47
C THR A 221 21.10 -5.65 -18.99
N GLY A 222 20.94 -4.53 -19.69
CA GLY A 222 20.66 -4.50 -21.13
C GLY A 222 19.21 -4.88 -21.48
N THR A 223 18.38 -5.24 -20.51
CA THR A 223 16.96 -5.60 -20.69
C THR A 223 16.06 -4.46 -20.24
N GLU A 224 15.03 -4.15 -21.01
CA GLU A 224 14.06 -3.10 -20.65
C GLU A 224 13.31 -3.45 -19.35
N ALA A 225 13.63 -2.76 -18.27
CA ALA A 225 13.09 -3.08 -16.94
C ALA A 225 11.57 -3.07 -16.86
N LYS A 226 10.89 -2.22 -17.64
CA LYS A 226 9.42 -2.14 -17.66
C LYS A 226 8.74 -3.38 -18.28
N ARG A 227 9.47 -4.23 -18.98
CA ARG A 227 8.96 -5.51 -19.53
C ARG A 227 9.17 -6.69 -18.61
N MET A 228 9.91 -6.50 -17.53
CA MET A 228 10.16 -7.56 -16.53
C MET A 228 8.90 -7.85 -15.72
N ASN A 229 8.82 -9.07 -15.19
CA ASN A 229 7.94 -9.37 -14.08
C ASN A 229 8.55 -8.89 -12.76
N VAL A 230 7.80 -8.99 -11.66
CA VAL A 230 8.23 -8.52 -10.33
C VAL A 230 9.48 -9.26 -9.86
N LEU A 231 9.54 -10.59 -10.05
CA LEU A 231 10.68 -11.42 -9.62
C LEU A 231 11.96 -11.02 -10.35
N GLU A 232 11.90 -10.87 -11.68
CA GLU A 232 13.05 -10.46 -12.51
C GLU A 232 13.55 -9.06 -12.12
N TYR A 233 12.61 -8.12 -11.90
CA TYR A 233 12.94 -6.75 -11.53
C TYR A 233 13.65 -6.68 -10.18
N TYR A 234 13.14 -7.36 -9.15
CA TYR A 234 13.76 -7.33 -7.82
C TYR A 234 15.05 -8.13 -7.76
N ASN A 235 15.24 -9.18 -8.56
CA ASN A 235 16.53 -9.84 -8.72
C ASN A 235 17.57 -8.88 -9.31
N ALA A 236 17.22 -8.14 -10.35
CA ALA A 236 18.11 -7.13 -10.94
C ALA A 236 18.43 -5.99 -9.96
N TYR A 237 17.41 -5.52 -9.23
CA TYR A 237 17.57 -4.50 -8.19
C TYR A 237 18.51 -4.95 -7.07
N ASP A 238 18.32 -6.16 -6.53
CA ASP A 238 19.16 -6.69 -5.45
C ASP A 238 20.61 -6.91 -5.91
N TYR A 239 20.81 -7.38 -7.13
CA TYR A 239 22.15 -7.49 -7.74
C TYR A 239 22.86 -6.12 -7.78
N ILE A 240 22.18 -5.07 -8.26
CA ILE A 240 22.75 -3.72 -8.34
C ILE A 240 23.08 -3.19 -6.94
N ARG A 241 22.18 -3.38 -5.97
CA ARG A 241 22.37 -3.00 -4.57
C ARG A 241 23.59 -3.68 -3.95
N GLN A 242 23.76 -4.98 -4.17
CA GLN A 242 24.91 -5.72 -3.68
C GLN A 242 26.21 -5.26 -4.34
N LYS A 243 26.20 -4.99 -5.65
CA LYS A 243 27.34 -4.43 -6.38
C LYS A 243 27.77 -3.07 -5.82
N ALA A 244 26.82 -2.19 -5.55
CA ALA A 244 27.08 -0.87 -4.96
C ALA A 244 27.69 -0.98 -3.54
N ARG A 245 27.17 -1.86 -2.68
CA ARG A 245 27.72 -2.12 -1.34
C ARG A 245 29.16 -2.64 -1.38
N LYS A 246 29.46 -3.59 -2.29
CA LYS A 246 30.82 -4.11 -2.45
C LYS A 246 31.79 -3.05 -2.95
N ALA A 247 31.35 -2.10 -3.78
CA ALA A 247 32.18 -1.00 -4.23
C ALA A 247 32.49 0.00 -3.10
N GLN A 248 31.54 0.31 -2.24
CA GLN A 248 31.73 1.17 -1.07
C GLN A 248 32.72 0.56 -0.07
N ASN A 249 32.59 -0.74 0.22
CA ASN A 249 33.49 -1.44 1.16
C ASN A 249 34.93 -1.60 0.65
N LYS A 250 35.19 -1.42 -0.65
CA LYS A 250 36.54 -1.43 -1.23
C LYS A 250 37.20 -0.06 -1.25
N ALA A 251 36.43 1.00 -1.02
CA ALA A 251 36.89 2.39 -1.05
C ALA A 251 37.27 2.93 0.36
N VAL A 252 37.06 2.12 1.39
CA VAL A 252 37.48 2.33 2.80
C VAL A 252 38.68 1.43 3.08
#